data_979c6bbbae96a70f11074c6f49475220
#
_entry.id   979c6bbbae96a70f11074c6f49475220
#
_cell.length_a   1.000
_cell.length_b   1.000
_cell.length_c   1.000
_cell.angle_alpha   90.00
_cell.angle_beta   90.00
_cell.angle_gamma   90.00
#
_symmetry.space_group_name_H-M   'P 1'
#
loop_
_entity.id
_entity.type
_entity.pdbx_description
1 polymer ?
#
loop_
_entity_poly.entity_id
_entity_poly.type
_entity_poly.pdbx_seq_one_letter_code
_entity_poly.pdbx_strand_id
1 'polypeptide(L)'
;MDMRRTDLAMEARELWQERAGQAAELPGVRAEERERAGMPVTVVRVLDETGERALGKPRGTYITLTLEGVETRADGAFPRAVEAVAAELGALLEQVDLDRGPVLVAGLGNRAITPDAVGPRVHDCTLVTRHLVGRMPEQFGHLRPVASVAAEVMGSTGLESRELVASVCQSIRPCCVIAVDALASRSLGRLCRTVQLADTGISPGSGVGNHRAALDQESLGVPVLAVGVPTVVEGATLAADLLGADRLPQSAPGRDILVTPRDIDRQVADLSKILGYGISMALQPGLGLEELELLLS
;
A
#
# COMPACT_ATOMS: atom_id res chain seq x y z
N MET A 1 -14.48 1.36 23.21
CA MET A 1 -13.64 1.58 22.03
C MET A 1 -14.06 0.56 21.00
N ASP A 2 -14.34 0.93 19.76
CA ASP A 2 -14.63 -0.05 18.71
C ASP A 2 -13.35 -0.83 18.41
N MET A 3 -13.45 -2.14 18.38
CA MET A 3 -12.32 -3.03 18.22
C MET A 3 -12.25 -3.63 16.79
N ARG A 4 -13.08 -3.14 15.87
CA ARG A 4 -12.99 -3.49 14.46
C ARG A 4 -11.68 -2.93 13.88
N ARG A 5 -10.89 -3.78 13.24
CA ARG A 5 -9.55 -3.44 12.76
C ARG A 5 -9.54 -3.17 11.27
N THR A 6 -8.79 -2.15 10.87
CA THR A 6 -8.55 -1.82 9.46
C THR A 6 -7.27 -1.01 9.30
N ASP A 7 -6.56 -1.24 8.21
CA ASP A 7 -5.45 -0.40 7.76
C ASP A 7 -5.91 0.75 6.85
N LEU A 8 -7.14 0.66 6.31
CA LEU A 8 -7.65 1.65 5.36
C LEU A 8 -8.16 2.92 6.07
N ALA A 9 -7.62 4.09 5.68
CA ALA A 9 -8.01 5.37 6.25
C ALA A 9 -9.47 5.73 5.93
N MET A 10 -9.98 5.36 4.75
CA MET A 10 -11.38 5.54 4.40
C MET A 10 -12.31 4.76 5.33
N GLU A 11 -11.96 3.52 5.69
CA GLU A 11 -12.75 2.71 6.63
C GLU A 11 -12.68 3.25 8.06
N ALA A 12 -11.52 3.77 8.48
CA ALA A 12 -11.39 4.43 9.77
C ALA A 12 -12.31 5.67 9.87
N ARG A 13 -12.41 6.44 8.78
CA ARG A 13 -13.36 7.57 8.67
C ARG A 13 -14.81 7.10 8.74
N GLU A 14 -15.18 6.06 8.00
CA GLU A 14 -16.54 5.49 8.05
C GLU A 14 -16.92 5.01 9.45
N LEU A 15 -16.02 4.28 10.12
CA LEU A 15 -16.21 3.85 11.50
C LEU A 15 -16.44 5.03 12.46
N TRP A 16 -15.74 6.14 12.24
CA TRP A 16 -15.97 7.36 13.03
C TRP A 16 -17.35 7.97 12.74
N GLN A 17 -17.74 8.06 11.47
CA GLN A 17 -19.04 8.60 11.05
C GLN A 17 -20.22 7.74 11.53
N GLU A 18 -20.09 6.42 11.55
CA GLU A 18 -21.09 5.50 12.13
C GLU A 18 -21.38 5.83 13.61
N ARG A 19 -20.36 6.28 14.36
CA ARG A 19 -20.49 6.63 15.79
C ARG A 19 -20.98 8.04 16.03
N ALA A 20 -20.51 9.00 15.25
CA ALA A 20 -20.79 10.42 15.43
C ALA A 20 -22.07 10.89 14.72
N GLY A 21 -22.65 10.04 13.86
CA GLY A 21 -23.74 10.38 12.94
C GLY A 21 -23.21 10.75 11.56
N GLN A 22 -23.87 10.24 10.51
CA GLN A 22 -23.41 10.34 9.11
C GLN A 22 -23.18 11.78 8.60
N ALA A 23 -23.84 12.77 9.18
CA ALA A 23 -23.71 14.18 8.80
C ALA A 23 -22.60 14.93 9.57
N ALA A 24 -21.92 14.29 10.52
CA ALA A 24 -20.88 14.95 11.30
C ALA A 24 -19.60 15.14 10.47
N GLU A 25 -19.12 16.37 10.38
CA GLU A 25 -17.78 16.66 9.86
C GLU A 25 -16.74 16.13 10.86
N LEU A 26 -15.77 15.39 10.36
CA LEU A 26 -14.68 14.85 11.17
C LEU A 26 -13.63 15.95 11.39
N PRO A 27 -13.49 16.50 12.62
CA PRO A 27 -12.54 17.56 12.87
C PRO A 27 -11.11 17.14 12.55
N GLY A 28 -10.34 18.02 11.87
CA GLY A 28 -8.95 17.75 11.50
C GLY A 28 -8.79 16.74 10.35
N VAL A 29 -9.87 16.38 9.65
CA VAL A 29 -9.83 15.46 8.51
C VAL A 29 -10.61 16.03 7.34
N ARG A 30 -10.04 15.99 6.15
CA ARG A 30 -10.69 16.31 4.88
C ARG A 30 -10.77 15.06 4.02
N ALA A 31 -11.93 14.85 3.40
CA ALA A 31 -12.09 13.78 2.43
C ALA A 31 -12.64 14.34 1.12
N GLU A 32 -12.17 13.81 0.01
CA GLU A 32 -12.65 14.11 -1.32
C GLU A 32 -12.76 12.83 -2.15
N GLU A 33 -13.69 12.81 -3.08
CA GLU A 33 -13.87 11.71 -4.04
C GLU A 33 -13.59 12.23 -5.45
N ARG A 34 -12.96 11.43 -6.25
CA ARG A 34 -12.63 11.73 -7.64
C ARG A 34 -12.50 10.44 -8.45
N GLU A 35 -12.17 10.55 -9.71
CA GLU A 35 -11.89 9.42 -10.60
C GLU A 35 -10.51 9.56 -11.22
N ARG A 36 -9.84 8.43 -11.45
CA ARG A 36 -8.56 8.37 -12.14
C ARG A 36 -8.53 7.17 -13.07
N ALA A 37 -8.34 7.41 -14.37
CA ALA A 37 -8.34 6.36 -15.40
C ALA A 37 -9.59 5.44 -15.33
N GLY A 38 -10.76 5.99 -15.02
CA GLY A 38 -12.00 5.23 -14.86
C GLY A 38 -12.08 4.42 -13.55
N MET A 39 -11.21 4.69 -12.57
CA MET A 39 -11.21 4.05 -11.24
C MET A 39 -11.64 5.07 -10.17
N PRO A 40 -12.60 4.75 -9.29
CA PRO A 40 -12.96 5.61 -8.17
C PRO A 40 -11.81 5.79 -7.19
N VAL A 41 -11.60 7.02 -6.75
CA VAL A 41 -10.54 7.42 -5.82
C VAL A 41 -11.15 8.17 -4.65
N THR A 42 -10.87 7.71 -3.43
CA THR A 42 -11.17 8.43 -2.20
C THR A 42 -9.87 8.93 -1.58
N VAL A 43 -9.76 10.24 -1.37
CA VAL A 43 -8.60 10.85 -0.70
C VAL A 43 -9.01 11.30 0.69
N VAL A 44 -8.30 10.84 1.71
CA VAL A 44 -8.46 11.26 3.11
C VAL A 44 -7.19 11.96 3.55
N ARG A 45 -7.29 13.23 3.95
CA ARG A 45 -6.18 14.02 4.51
C ARG A 45 -6.38 14.21 6.01
N VAL A 46 -5.41 13.77 6.78
CA VAL A 46 -5.32 14.04 8.22
C VAL A 46 -4.49 15.30 8.40
N LEU A 47 -5.11 16.37 8.89
CA LEU A 47 -4.54 17.72 8.84
C LEU A 47 -3.80 18.11 10.12
N ASP A 48 -4.27 17.62 11.27
CA ASP A 48 -3.78 17.99 12.59
C ASP A 48 -3.91 16.87 13.63
N GLU A 49 -3.46 17.12 14.85
CA GLU A 49 -3.53 16.17 15.97
C GLU A 49 -4.95 15.73 16.33
N THR A 50 -5.96 16.56 16.04
CA THR A 50 -7.36 16.20 16.28
C THR A 50 -7.78 15.10 15.32
N GLY A 51 -7.42 15.25 14.05
CA GLY A 51 -7.62 14.23 13.02
C GLY A 51 -6.85 12.94 13.33
N GLU A 52 -5.58 13.05 13.77
CA GLU A 52 -4.77 11.88 14.17
C GLU A 52 -5.46 11.08 15.27
N ARG A 53 -5.91 11.76 16.31
CA ARG A 53 -6.63 11.10 17.43
C ARG A 53 -7.97 10.50 17.02
N ALA A 54 -8.67 11.16 16.11
CA ALA A 54 -9.97 10.72 15.64
C ALA A 54 -9.90 9.49 14.75
N LEU A 55 -8.92 9.44 13.82
CA LEU A 55 -8.74 8.33 12.90
C LEU A 55 -7.75 7.27 13.39
N GLY A 56 -6.88 7.58 14.35
CA GLY A 56 -5.77 6.71 14.74
C GLY A 56 -4.74 6.54 13.62
N LYS A 57 -4.59 7.56 12.77
CA LYS A 57 -3.67 7.59 11.63
C LYS A 57 -2.80 8.84 11.70
N PRO A 58 -1.50 8.78 11.36
CA PRO A 58 -0.62 9.95 11.30
C PRO A 58 -1.14 11.03 10.34
N ARG A 59 -0.70 12.27 10.57
CA ARG A 59 -0.93 13.39 9.63
C ARG A 59 -0.34 13.08 8.28
N GLY A 60 -1.12 13.33 7.23
CA GLY A 60 -0.74 13.08 5.84
C GLY A 60 -1.90 12.75 4.96
N THR A 61 -1.59 12.27 3.78
CA THR A 61 -2.52 11.96 2.70
C THR A 61 -2.64 10.47 2.52
N TYR A 62 -3.88 9.98 2.50
CA TYR A 62 -4.24 8.60 2.25
C TYR A 62 -5.15 8.53 1.04
N ILE A 63 -4.73 7.84 -0.01
CA ILE A 63 -5.44 7.70 -1.28
C ILE A 63 -5.89 6.25 -1.39
N THR A 64 -7.19 6.02 -1.53
CA THR A 64 -7.74 4.68 -1.78
C THR A 64 -8.32 4.63 -3.18
N LEU A 65 -7.73 3.78 -4.02
CA LEU A 65 -8.22 3.43 -5.36
C LEU A 65 -9.12 2.21 -5.26
N THR A 66 -10.30 2.25 -5.91
CA THR A 66 -11.15 1.06 -6.07
C THR A 66 -10.90 0.47 -7.46
N LEU A 67 -10.44 -0.78 -7.51
CA LEU A 67 -10.02 -1.46 -8.74
C LEU A 67 -11.21 -2.13 -9.43
N GLU A 68 -12.07 -1.33 -10.05
CA GLU A 68 -13.26 -1.82 -10.72
C GLU A 68 -12.94 -2.69 -11.93
N GLY A 69 -13.59 -3.87 -12.01
CA GLY A 69 -13.46 -4.82 -13.12
C GLY A 69 -12.19 -5.68 -13.09
N VAL A 70 -11.22 -5.42 -12.20
CA VAL A 70 -9.98 -6.23 -12.11
C VAL A 70 -10.28 -7.65 -11.66
N GLU A 71 -11.12 -7.83 -10.63
CA GLU A 71 -11.50 -9.15 -10.12
C GLU A 71 -12.15 -10.04 -11.18
N THR A 72 -13.00 -9.44 -12.02
CA THR A 72 -13.71 -10.12 -13.11
C THR A 72 -12.93 -10.18 -14.41
N ARG A 73 -11.73 -9.58 -14.45
CA ARG A 73 -10.90 -9.41 -15.65
C ARG A 73 -11.66 -8.77 -16.79
N ALA A 74 -12.46 -7.75 -16.46
CA ALA A 74 -13.17 -6.97 -17.46
C ALA A 74 -12.19 -6.35 -18.46
N ASP A 75 -12.63 -6.20 -19.71
CA ASP A 75 -11.78 -5.66 -20.77
C ASP A 75 -11.22 -4.27 -20.42
N GLY A 76 -9.90 -4.11 -20.60
CA GLY A 76 -9.19 -2.90 -20.28
C GLY A 76 -9.08 -2.56 -18.78
N ALA A 77 -9.56 -3.40 -17.85
CA ALA A 77 -9.49 -3.11 -16.41
C ALA A 77 -8.04 -3.13 -15.88
N PHE A 78 -7.22 -4.06 -16.35
CA PHE A 78 -5.82 -4.16 -15.94
C PHE A 78 -5.00 -2.90 -16.31
N PRO A 79 -4.94 -2.45 -17.58
CA PRO A 79 -4.20 -1.23 -17.93
C PRO A 79 -4.73 0.01 -17.21
N ARG A 80 -6.05 0.18 -17.07
CA ARG A 80 -6.62 1.31 -16.31
C ARG A 80 -6.19 1.30 -14.84
N ALA A 81 -6.14 0.13 -14.19
CA ALA A 81 -5.68 -0.01 -12.81
C ALA A 81 -4.20 0.37 -12.68
N VAL A 82 -3.35 -0.08 -13.62
CA VAL A 82 -1.93 0.29 -13.67
C VAL A 82 -1.75 1.80 -13.82
N GLU A 83 -2.45 2.42 -14.77
CA GLU A 83 -2.45 3.88 -15.00
C GLU A 83 -2.92 4.65 -13.77
N ALA A 84 -3.99 4.20 -13.11
CA ALA A 84 -4.51 4.85 -11.92
C ALA A 84 -3.51 4.80 -10.76
N VAL A 85 -2.89 3.64 -10.50
CA VAL A 85 -1.83 3.51 -9.49
C VAL A 85 -0.64 4.39 -9.84
N ALA A 86 -0.18 4.39 -11.09
CA ALA A 86 0.94 5.21 -11.55
C ALA A 86 0.67 6.71 -11.35
N ALA A 87 -0.52 7.18 -11.72
CA ALA A 87 -0.89 8.58 -11.61
C ALA A 87 -1.01 9.05 -10.15
N GLU A 88 -1.64 8.24 -9.27
CA GLU A 88 -1.81 8.61 -7.87
C GLU A 88 -0.49 8.53 -7.10
N LEU A 89 0.36 7.54 -7.39
CA LEU A 89 1.71 7.47 -6.82
C LEU A 89 2.59 8.62 -7.34
N GLY A 90 2.50 8.95 -8.64
CA GLY A 90 3.17 10.09 -9.24
C GLY A 90 2.85 11.40 -8.54
N ALA A 91 1.58 11.63 -8.21
CA ALA A 91 1.15 12.83 -7.47
C ALA A 91 1.73 12.90 -6.05
N LEU A 92 1.93 11.77 -5.36
CA LEU A 92 2.64 11.74 -4.07
C LEU A 92 4.14 11.98 -4.25
N LEU A 93 4.74 11.48 -5.32
CA LEU A 93 6.16 11.67 -5.63
C LEU A 93 6.53 13.10 -5.99
N GLU A 94 5.58 13.95 -6.43
CA GLU A 94 5.83 15.38 -6.69
C GLU A 94 6.36 16.14 -5.47
N GLN A 95 6.11 15.63 -4.26
CA GLN A 95 6.60 16.21 -3.00
C GLN A 95 8.02 15.73 -2.64
N VAL A 96 8.60 14.84 -3.42
CA VAL A 96 9.92 14.23 -3.19
C VAL A 96 10.92 14.80 -4.19
N ASP A 97 12.07 15.24 -3.70
CA ASP A 97 13.19 15.63 -4.56
C ASP A 97 13.88 14.35 -5.12
N LEU A 98 13.36 13.89 -6.23
CA LEU A 98 13.79 12.63 -6.86
C LEU A 98 15.20 12.69 -7.47
N ASP A 99 15.81 13.86 -7.59
CA ASP A 99 17.16 14.02 -8.16
C ASP A 99 18.27 13.81 -7.12
N ARG A 100 17.91 13.68 -5.86
CA ARG A 100 18.87 13.44 -4.75
C ARG A 100 19.46 12.03 -4.71
N GLY A 101 18.86 11.05 -5.40
CA GLY A 101 19.35 9.68 -5.35
C GLY A 101 18.39 8.68 -5.99
N PRO A 102 18.71 7.38 -5.90
CA PRO A 102 17.82 6.34 -6.40
C PRO A 102 16.55 6.26 -5.56
N VAL A 103 15.48 5.70 -6.12
CA VAL A 103 14.31 5.27 -5.36
C VAL A 103 14.52 3.81 -4.91
N LEU A 104 14.17 3.51 -3.66
CA LEU A 104 14.15 2.15 -3.14
C LEU A 104 12.70 1.65 -3.03
N VAL A 105 12.38 0.57 -3.72
CA VAL A 105 11.12 -0.17 -3.54
C VAL A 105 11.36 -1.30 -2.53
N ALA A 106 10.64 -1.30 -1.42
CA ALA A 106 10.75 -2.30 -0.37
C ALA A 106 9.45 -3.12 -0.28
N GLY A 107 9.48 -4.35 -0.77
CA GLY A 107 8.38 -5.30 -0.66
C GLY A 107 8.40 -6.00 0.69
N LEU A 108 7.40 -5.77 1.54
CA LEU A 108 7.26 -6.33 2.88
C LEU A 108 6.32 -7.54 2.86
N GLY A 109 6.49 -8.46 3.79
CA GLY A 109 5.60 -9.60 3.99
C GLY A 109 6.29 -10.94 3.82
N ASN A 110 5.52 -12.02 3.89
CA ASN A 110 6.00 -13.39 3.85
C ASN A 110 5.63 -14.07 2.51
N ARG A 111 6.61 -14.35 1.68
CA ARG A 111 6.43 -15.02 0.38
C ARG A 111 5.75 -16.40 0.50
N ALA A 112 5.94 -17.10 1.63
CA ALA A 112 5.37 -18.42 1.86
C ALA A 112 3.87 -18.39 2.26
N ILE A 113 3.34 -17.23 2.62
CA ILE A 113 1.94 -17.04 3.00
C ILE A 113 1.26 -16.17 1.94
N THR A 114 0.45 -16.78 1.06
CA THR A 114 -0.10 -16.09 -0.12
C THR A 114 -0.73 -14.71 0.19
N PRO A 115 -1.61 -14.56 1.20
CA PRO A 115 -2.17 -13.25 1.52
C PRO A 115 -1.13 -12.20 1.94
N ASP A 116 0.02 -12.61 2.45
CA ASP A 116 1.12 -11.76 2.91
C ASP A 116 2.25 -11.63 1.87
N ALA A 117 2.06 -12.17 0.67
CA ALA A 117 3.09 -12.23 -0.36
C ALA A 117 3.05 -11.04 -1.37
N VAL A 118 2.18 -10.05 -1.16
CA VAL A 118 2.02 -8.91 -2.09
C VAL A 118 3.34 -8.17 -2.28
N GLY A 119 3.96 -7.70 -1.19
CA GLY A 119 5.22 -6.95 -1.27
C GLY A 119 6.36 -7.71 -1.95
N PRO A 120 6.67 -8.95 -1.54
CA PRO A 120 7.67 -9.78 -2.22
C PRO A 120 7.39 -10.03 -3.70
N ARG A 121 6.12 -10.15 -4.11
CA ARG A 121 5.76 -10.32 -5.53
C ARG A 121 5.79 -9.00 -6.30
N VAL A 122 5.48 -7.87 -5.67
CA VAL A 122 5.68 -6.55 -6.29
C VAL A 122 7.14 -6.29 -6.56
N HIS A 123 8.04 -6.68 -5.66
CA HIS A 123 9.48 -6.66 -5.92
C HIS A 123 9.83 -7.39 -7.23
N ASP A 124 9.27 -8.58 -7.46
CA ASP A 124 9.52 -9.37 -8.68
C ASP A 124 8.97 -8.70 -9.96
N CYS A 125 7.92 -7.87 -9.83
CA CYS A 125 7.25 -7.17 -10.93
C CYS A 125 7.71 -5.71 -11.11
N THR A 126 8.72 -5.24 -10.36
CA THR A 126 9.20 -3.86 -10.41
C THR A 126 10.41 -3.75 -11.33
N LEU A 127 10.41 -2.77 -12.25
CA LEU A 127 11.54 -2.47 -13.12
C LEU A 127 12.70 -1.87 -12.32
N VAL A 128 13.79 -2.63 -12.14
CA VAL A 128 15.00 -2.18 -11.45
C VAL A 128 16.03 -1.65 -12.44
N THR A 129 16.43 -0.41 -12.30
CA THR A 129 17.25 0.32 -13.27
C THR A 129 18.57 0.86 -12.70
N ARG A 130 18.72 0.91 -11.36
CA ARG A 130 19.91 1.51 -10.73
C ARG A 130 21.22 0.95 -11.24
N HIS A 131 21.31 -0.36 -11.46
CA HIS A 131 22.53 -1.01 -11.97
C HIS A 131 22.78 -0.69 -13.44
N LEU A 132 21.74 -0.50 -14.25
CA LEU A 132 21.83 -0.12 -15.67
C LEU A 132 22.34 1.31 -15.80
N VAL A 133 21.71 2.25 -15.09
CA VAL A 133 22.11 3.67 -15.07
C VAL A 133 23.56 3.83 -14.61
N GLY A 134 23.97 3.07 -13.58
CA GLY A 134 25.33 3.14 -13.04
C GLY A 134 26.41 2.52 -13.93
N ARG A 135 26.08 1.49 -14.70
CA ARG A 135 27.08 0.76 -15.53
C ARG A 135 27.06 1.18 -16.99
N MET A 136 25.94 1.62 -17.52
CA MET A 136 25.73 1.97 -18.92
C MET A 136 24.99 3.31 -19.06
N PRO A 137 25.55 4.41 -18.53
CA PRO A 137 24.87 5.70 -18.49
C PRO A 137 24.55 6.28 -19.87
N GLU A 138 25.35 5.97 -20.90
CA GLU A 138 25.09 6.42 -22.27
C GLU A 138 23.81 5.84 -22.86
N GLN A 139 23.42 4.62 -22.44
CA GLN A 139 22.23 3.93 -22.93
C GLN A 139 21.03 4.11 -22.03
N PHE A 140 21.23 4.10 -20.70
CA PHE A 140 20.17 4.06 -19.71
C PHE A 140 20.15 5.29 -18.77
N GLY A 141 20.99 6.29 -19.01
CA GLY A 141 21.06 7.50 -18.18
C GLY A 141 19.80 8.35 -18.19
N HIS A 142 18.89 8.10 -19.14
CA HIS A 142 17.57 8.74 -19.20
C HIS A 142 16.56 8.11 -18.22
N LEU A 143 16.84 6.91 -17.71
CA LEU A 143 15.99 6.24 -16.74
C LEU A 143 16.29 6.72 -15.32
N ARG A 144 15.27 6.78 -14.48
CA ARG A 144 15.43 7.00 -13.05
C ARG A 144 16.07 5.78 -12.41
N PRO A 145 17.11 5.95 -11.57
CA PRO A 145 17.71 4.82 -10.85
C PRO A 145 16.73 4.25 -9.80
N VAL A 146 16.29 3.01 -9.98
CA VAL A 146 15.41 2.28 -9.08
C VAL A 146 16.12 1.03 -8.57
N ALA A 147 16.14 0.84 -7.26
CA ALA A 147 16.53 -0.39 -6.59
C ALA A 147 15.30 -1.03 -5.92
N SER A 148 15.30 -2.34 -5.77
CA SER A 148 14.22 -3.04 -5.08
C SER A 148 14.78 -4.12 -4.15
N VAL A 149 14.09 -4.35 -3.03
CA VAL A 149 14.41 -5.39 -2.05
C VAL A 149 13.12 -6.03 -1.52
N ALA A 150 13.10 -7.36 -1.43
CA ALA A 150 12.08 -8.07 -0.68
C ALA A 150 12.55 -8.20 0.78
N ALA A 151 11.90 -7.43 1.67
CA ALA A 151 12.18 -7.46 3.10
C ALA A 151 11.18 -8.41 3.76
N GLU A 152 11.58 -9.68 3.87
CA GLU A 152 10.75 -10.72 4.46
C GLU A 152 10.58 -10.55 5.98
N VAL A 153 9.71 -11.38 6.56
CA VAL A 153 9.39 -11.32 7.98
C VAL A 153 10.51 -11.86 8.86
N MET A 154 10.56 -11.39 10.09
CA MET A 154 11.55 -11.82 11.09
C MET A 154 11.58 -13.35 11.31
N GLY A 155 10.44 -14.03 11.19
CA GLY A 155 10.37 -15.48 11.33
C GLY A 155 11.14 -16.27 10.26
N SER A 156 11.38 -15.68 9.07
CA SER A 156 12.17 -16.30 8.00
C SER A 156 13.63 -15.82 7.96
N THR A 157 13.87 -14.56 8.34
CA THR A 157 15.19 -13.93 8.19
C THR A 157 15.97 -13.77 9.51
N GLY A 158 15.29 -13.77 10.64
CA GLY A 158 15.86 -13.37 11.93
C GLY A 158 16.06 -11.87 12.11
N LEU A 159 15.62 -11.05 11.14
CA LEU A 159 15.77 -9.61 11.14
C LEU A 159 14.39 -8.94 11.03
N GLU A 160 14.22 -7.80 11.70
CA GLU A 160 13.07 -6.93 11.43
C GLU A 160 13.17 -6.33 10.02
N SER A 161 12.05 -6.26 9.30
CA SER A 161 12.01 -5.68 7.95
C SER A 161 12.59 -4.27 7.93
N ARG A 162 12.36 -3.48 8.99
CA ARG A 162 12.93 -2.14 9.15
C ARG A 162 14.46 -2.15 9.21
N GLU A 163 15.06 -3.10 9.93
CA GLU A 163 16.54 -3.20 10.04
C GLU A 163 17.17 -3.46 8.68
N LEU A 164 16.56 -4.37 7.89
CA LEU A 164 17.02 -4.66 6.55
C LEU A 164 16.90 -3.44 5.64
N VAL A 165 15.72 -2.80 5.60
CA VAL A 165 15.48 -1.61 4.76
C VAL A 165 16.39 -0.45 5.18
N ALA A 166 16.55 -0.19 6.48
CA ALA A 166 17.46 0.84 6.98
C ALA A 166 18.92 0.60 6.57
N SER A 167 19.38 -0.65 6.61
CA SER A 167 20.74 -1.01 6.16
C SER A 167 20.91 -0.76 4.66
N VAL A 168 19.91 -1.07 3.84
CA VAL A 168 19.92 -0.76 2.41
C VAL A 168 19.93 0.76 2.19
N CYS A 169 19.09 1.51 2.92
CA CYS A 169 19.07 2.99 2.84
C CYS A 169 20.43 3.60 3.16
N GLN A 170 21.12 3.13 4.20
CA GLN A 170 22.48 3.58 4.53
C GLN A 170 23.47 3.31 3.40
N SER A 171 23.34 2.16 2.72
CA SER A 171 24.24 1.75 1.64
C SER A 171 24.04 2.53 0.35
N ILE A 172 22.78 2.70 -0.10
CA ILE A 172 22.49 3.28 -1.43
C ILE A 172 22.02 4.74 -1.39
N ARG A 173 21.69 5.26 -0.20
CA ARG A 173 21.22 6.63 0.05
C ARG A 173 20.07 7.02 -0.89
N PRO A 174 18.91 6.36 -0.79
CA PRO A 174 17.79 6.65 -1.67
C PRO A 174 17.22 8.05 -1.36
N CYS A 175 16.60 8.67 -2.37
CA CYS A 175 15.84 9.91 -2.17
C CYS A 175 14.49 9.66 -1.46
N CYS A 176 13.93 8.47 -1.63
CA CYS A 176 12.75 8.00 -0.89
C CYS A 176 12.66 6.47 -0.93
N VAL A 177 11.79 5.94 -0.07
CA VAL A 177 11.39 4.53 -0.05
C VAL A 177 9.93 4.42 -0.44
N ILE A 178 9.59 3.48 -1.33
CA ILE A 178 8.22 3.03 -1.58
C ILE A 178 8.07 1.68 -0.89
N ALA A 179 7.38 1.65 0.25
CA ALA A 179 7.13 0.45 1.02
C ALA A 179 5.82 -0.20 0.57
N VAL A 180 5.86 -1.47 0.19
CA VAL A 180 4.70 -2.22 -0.30
C VAL A 180 4.38 -3.36 0.66
N ASP A 181 3.11 -3.45 1.10
CA ASP A 181 2.68 -4.47 2.07
C ASP A 181 1.25 -4.96 1.80
N ALA A 182 0.91 -6.10 2.37
CA ALA A 182 -0.44 -6.58 2.49
C ALA A 182 -1.14 -5.89 3.67
N LEU A 183 -2.38 -5.46 3.47
CA LEU A 183 -3.17 -4.76 4.48
C LEU A 183 -4.34 -5.62 4.96
N ALA A 184 -4.95 -5.21 6.06
CA ALA A 184 -6.23 -5.71 6.50
C ALA A 184 -7.34 -4.70 6.22
N SER A 185 -8.48 -5.17 5.69
CA SER A 185 -9.71 -4.40 5.61
C SER A 185 -10.71 -4.84 6.67
N ARG A 186 -11.68 -3.97 6.95
CA ARG A 186 -12.88 -4.31 7.71
C ARG A 186 -13.91 -5.01 6.82
N SER A 187 -14.10 -4.48 5.62
CA SER A 187 -15.17 -4.88 4.72
C SER A 187 -14.71 -5.88 3.66
N LEU A 188 -15.51 -6.93 3.45
CA LEU A 188 -15.34 -7.87 2.33
C LEU A 188 -15.38 -7.18 0.96
N GLY A 189 -16.16 -6.11 0.81
CA GLY A 189 -16.28 -5.36 -0.43
C GLY A 189 -14.99 -4.71 -0.91
N ARG A 190 -14.00 -4.54 -0.02
CA ARG A 190 -12.69 -3.94 -0.33
C ARG A 190 -11.55 -4.94 -0.43
N LEU A 191 -11.80 -6.16 0.03
CA LEU A 191 -10.80 -7.22 0.07
C LEU A 191 -10.33 -7.57 -1.35
N CYS A 192 -9.03 -7.40 -1.62
CA CYS A 192 -8.40 -7.53 -2.94
C CYS A 192 -8.99 -6.64 -4.06
N ARG A 193 -9.74 -5.59 -3.69
CA ARG A 193 -10.42 -4.68 -4.64
C ARG A 193 -10.00 -3.23 -4.50
N THR A 194 -9.16 -2.92 -3.53
CA THR A 194 -8.67 -1.56 -3.31
C THR A 194 -7.16 -1.54 -3.17
N VAL A 195 -6.57 -0.41 -3.54
CA VAL A 195 -5.17 -0.07 -3.25
C VAL A 195 -5.16 1.17 -2.39
N GLN A 196 -4.45 1.17 -1.28
CA GLN A 196 -4.17 2.38 -0.51
C GLN A 196 -2.75 2.84 -0.73
N LEU A 197 -2.59 4.14 -1.07
CA LEU A 197 -1.31 4.84 -1.08
C LEU A 197 -1.30 5.86 0.04
N ALA A 198 -0.13 6.11 0.65
CA ALA A 198 0.00 7.14 1.68
C ALA A 198 1.42 7.74 1.69
N ASP A 199 1.54 8.99 2.14
CA ASP A 199 2.81 9.71 2.33
C ASP A 199 3.35 9.63 3.77
N THR A 200 2.73 8.81 4.62
CA THR A 200 3.04 8.69 6.06
C THR A 200 3.89 7.49 6.42
N GLY A 201 4.33 6.71 5.43
CA GLY A 201 4.94 5.40 5.70
C GLY A 201 3.94 4.34 6.09
N ILE A 202 4.44 3.21 6.63
CA ILE A 202 3.65 2.04 6.95
C ILE A 202 4.09 1.41 8.29
N SER A 203 3.11 0.89 9.03
CA SER A 203 3.34 0.05 10.22
C SER A 203 2.87 -1.37 9.91
N PRO A 204 3.77 -2.27 9.48
CA PRO A 204 3.39 -3.60 9.04
C PRO A 204 2.63 -4.38 10.12
N GLY A 205 1.55 -5.07 9.73
CA GLY A 205 0.74 -5.89 10.63
C GLY A 205 -0.17 -5.13 11.59
N SER A 206 -0.25 -3.80 11.50
CA SER A 206 -1.09 -2.98 12.40
C SER A 206 -2.57 -3.38 12.33
N GLY A 207 -3.09 -3.63 11.15
CA GLY A 207 -4.49 -4.00 10.90
C GLY A 207 -4.89 -5.38 11.43
N VAL A 208 -3.93 -6.24 11.75
CA VAL A 208 -4.15 -7.57 12.34
C VAL A 208 -3.66 -7.65 13.79
N GLY A 209 -3.25 -6.53 14.38
CA GLY A 209 -2.79 -6.45 15.77
C GLY A 209 -1.38 -7.00 16.01
N ASN A 210 -0.62 -7.24 14.96
CA ASN A 210 0.79 -7.63 15.01
C ASN A 210 1.65 -6.40 14.67
N HIS A 211 1.77 -5.49 15.63
CA HIS A 211 2.51 -4.24 15.44
C HIS A 211 4.01 -4.52 15.31
N ARG A 212 4.56 -4.30 14.13
CA ARG A 212 6.00 -4.29 13.85
C ARG A 212 6.53 -2.86 13.83
N ALA A 213 7.85 -2.73 13.79
CA ALA A 213 8.49 -1.42 13.71
C ALA A 213 8.07 -0.67 12.42
N ALA A 214 7.63 0.56 12.58
CA ALA A 214 7.21 1.39 11.45
C ALA A 214 8.36 1.67 10.48
N LEU A 215 8.03 1.75 9.20
CA LEU A 215 8.87 2.30 8.14
C LEU A 215 8.28 3.65 7.77
N ASP A 216 8.88 4.72 8.26
CA ASP A 216 8.48 6.10 8.06
C ASP A 216 9.72 7.00 7.95
N GLN A 217 9.50 8.29 7.72
CA GLN A 217 10.60 9.24 7.58
C GLN A 217 11.43 9.39 8.87
N GLU A 218 10.84 9.24 10.04
CA GLU A 218 11.56 9.32 11.30
C GLU A 218 12.53 8.14 11.46
N SER A 219 12.07 6.93 11.13
CA SER A 219 12.84 5.69 11.30
C SER A 219 13.90 5.47 10.22
N LEU A 220 13.68 5.94 8.98
CA LEU A 220 14.58 5.70 7.84
C LEU A 220 15.39 6.93 7.42
N GLY A 221 15.05 8.14 7.91
CA GLY A 221 15.73 9.39 7.58
C GLY A 221 15.45 9.91 6.16
N VAL A 222 14.54 9.28 5.41
CA VAL A 222 14.11 9.67 4.07
C VAL A 222 12.59 9.55 3.97
N PRO A 223 11.92 10.29 3.06
CA PRO A 223 10.49 10.15 2.82
C PRO A 223 10.11 8.70 2.53
N VAL A 224 9.00 8.23 3.10
CA VAL A 224 8.47 6.89 2.88
C VAL A 224 7.04 6.99 2.36
N LEU A 225 6.82 6.50 1.15
CA LEU A 225 5.50 6.32 0.58
C LEU A 225 5.06 4.88 0.80
N ALA A 226 3.84 4.68 1.26
CA ALA A 226 3.26 3.35 1.44
C ALA A 226 2.33 3.01 0.29
N VAL A 227 2.37 1.76 -0.15
CA VAL A 227 1.44 1.18 -1.12
C VAL A 227 0.96 -0.15 -0.56
N GLY A 228 -0.34 -0.34 -0.44
CA GLY A 228 -0.84 -1.58 0.14
C GLY A 228 -2.18 -2.02 -0.42
N VAL A 229 -2.42 -3.33 -0.32
CA VAL A 229 -3.65 -3.99 -0.77
C VAL A 229 -4.23 -4.79 0.39
N PRO A 230 -5.51 -4.62 0.75
CA PRO A 230 -6.15 -5.47 1.73
C PRO A 230 -6.37 -6.87 1.16
N THR A 231 -5.70 -7.85 1.75
CA THR A 231 -5.76 -9.27 1.37
C THR A 231 -6.46 -10.13 2.40
N VAL A 232 -6.68 -9.58 3.60
CA VAL A 232 -7.29 -10.28 4.74
C VAL A 232 -8.31 -9.41 5.46
N VAL A 233 -9.26 -10.08 6.11
CA VAL A 233 -10.15 -9.53 7.13
C VAL A 233 -10.01 -10.37 8.38
N GLU A 234 -9.90 -9.74 9.56
CA GLU A 234 -9.95 -10.44 10.85
C GLU A 234 -11.32 -11.10 11.04
N GLY A 235 -11.37 -12.37 11.42
CA GLY A 235 -12.62 -13.14 11.51
C GLY A 235 -13.65 -12.54 12.46
N ALA A 236 -13.24 -11.98 13.60
CA ALA A 236 -14.14 -11.28 14.52
C ALA A 236 -14.70 -10.00 13.90
N THR A 237 -13.87 -9.22 13.20
CA THR A 237 -14.28 -8.02 12.46
C THR A 237 -15.27 -8.37 11.35
N LEU A 238 -15.01 -9.45 10.60
CA LEU A 238 -15.91 -9.96 9.58
C LEU A 238 -17.27 -10.35 10.16
N ALA A 239 -17.28 -11.09 11.28
CA ALA A 239 -18.52 -11.50 11.94
C ALA A 239 -19.35 -10.27 12.38
N ALA A 240 -18.71 -9.23 12.92
CA ALA A 240 -19.37 -8.00 13.27
C ALA A 240 -19.96 -7.27 12.06
N ASP A 241 -19.22 -7.16 10.98
CA ASP A 241 -19.65 -6.50 9.74
C ASP A 241 -20.88 -7.23 9.14
N LEU A 242 -20.86 -8.56 9.07
CA LEU A 242 -21.96 -9.38 8.55
C LEU A 242 -23.22 -9.34 9.44
N LEU A 243 -23.05 -9.22 10.75
CA LEU A 243 -24.16 -9.20 11.71
C LEU A 243 -24.66 -7.77 12.03
N GLY A 244 -24.03 -6.74 11.47
CA GLY A 244 -24.33 -5.34 11.78
C GLY A 244 -24.04 -4.99 13.24
N ALA A 245 -23.05 -5.64 13.87
CA ALA A 245 -22.71 -5.41 15.26
C ALA A 245 -21.86 -4.16 15.44
N ASP A 246 -22.31 -3.20 16.22
CA ASP A 246 -21.63 -1.91 16.43
C ASP A 246 -20.34 -2.03 17.25
N ARG A 247 -20.17 -3.11 18.03
CA ARG A 247 -19.03 -3.29 18.93
C ARG A 247 -18.61 -4.75 19.03
N LEU A 248 -17.31 -4.95 19.13
CA LEU A 248 -16.69 -6.25 19.43
C LEU A 248 -16.02 -6.21 20.82
N PRO A 249 -16.24 -7.21 21.68
CA PRO A 249 -15.45 -7.37 22.91
C PRO A 249 -13.99 -7.69 22.58
N GLN A 250 -13.06 -7.34 23.48
CA GLN A 250 -11.64 -7.66 23.32
C GLN A 250 -11.39 -9.18 23.19
N SER A 251 -12.21 -9.98 23.87
CA SER A 251 -12.16 -11.43 23.89
C SER A 251 -13.04 -12.08 22.82
N ALA A 252 -13.44 -11.34 21.76
CA ALA A 252 -14.27 -11.91 20.72
C ALA A 252 -13.57 -13.10 20.02
N PRO A 253 -14.25 -14.23 19.84
CA PRO A 253 -13.72 -15.36 19.08
C PRO A 253 -13.38 -14.94 17.63
N GLY A 254 -12.33 -15.53 17.05
CA GLY A 254 -11.93 -15.27 15.67
C GLY A 254 -10.95 -14.11 15.47
N ARG A 255 -10.44 -13.49 16.56
CA ARG A 255 -9.38 -12.47 16.44
C ARG A 255 -8.05 -13.02 15.93
N ASP A 256 -7.80 -14.31 16.14
CA ASP A 256 -6.62 -15.01 15.65
C ASP A 256 -6.85 -15.66 14.27
N ILE A 257 -8.04 -15.46 13.68
CA ILE A 257 -8.39 -16.01 12.37
C ILE A 257 -8.35 -14.88 11.35
N LEU A 258 -7.62 -15.10 10.26
CA LEU A 258 -7.61 -14.22 9.11
C LEU A 258 -8.35 -14.91 7.96
N VAL A 259 -9.31 -14.18 7.38
CA VAL A 259 -10.13 -14.65 6.27
C VAL A 259 -9.66 -13.98 4.98
N THR A 260 -9.54 -14.76 3.94
CA THR A 260 -9.07 -14.34 2.62
C THR A 260 -9.95 -14.94 1.51
N PRO A 261 -10.02 -14.36 0.30
CA PRO A 261 -10.77 -14.94 -0.81
C PRO A 261 -10.28 -16.33 -1.19
N ARG A 262 -11.18 -17.16 -1.71
CA ARG A 262 -10.85 -18.54 -2.15
C ARG A 262 -9.77 -18.55 -3.24
N ASP A 263 -9.76 -17.58 -4.13
CA ASP A 263 -8.85 -17.45 -5.26
C ASP A 263 -7.72 -16.44 -5.01
N ILE A 264 -7.29 -16.33 -3.75
CA ILE A 264 -6.27 -15.37 -3.28
C ILE A 264 -4.97 -15.46 -4.09
N ASP A 265 -4.55 -16.67 -4.51
CA ASP A 265 -3.32 -16.86 -5.27
C ASP A 265 -3.35 -16.09 -6.59
N ARG A 266 -4.48 -16.15 -7.30
CA ARG A 266 -4.70 -15.41 -8.54
C ARG A 266 -4.78 -13.91 -8.29
N GLN A 267 -5.58 -13.52 -7.29
CA GLN A 267 -5.78 -12.10 -6.97
C GLN A 267 -4.48 -11.43 -6.55
N VAL A 268 -3.67 -12.06 -5.69
CA VAL A 268 -2.36 -11.53 -5.30
C VAL A 268 -1.41 -11.45 -6.50
N ALA A 269 -1.44 -12.43 -7.41
CA ALA A 269 -0.62 -12.38 -8.63
C ALA A 269 -1.02 -11.20 -9.54
N ASP A 270 -2.32 -11.02 -9.80
CA ASP A 270 -2.83 -9.93 -10.64
C ASP A 270 -2.53 -8.56 -9.99
N LEU A 271 -2.80 -8.40 -8.69
CA LEU A 271 -2.56 -7.16 -7.93
C LEU A 271 -1.07 -6.81 -7.84
N SER A 272 -0.21 -7.79 -7.63
CA SER A 272 1.24 -7.55 -7.56
C SER A 272 1.79 -7.04 -8.90
N LYS A 273 1.26 -7.53 -10.03
CA LYS A 273 1.60 -6.98 -11.35
C LYS A 273 1.10 -5.55 -11.51
N ILE A 274 -0.16 -5.27 -11.15
CA ILE A 274 -0.72 -3.92 -11.21
C ILE A 274 0.14 -2.95 -10.40
N LEU A 275 0.51 -3.31 -9.17
CA LEU A 275 1.34 -2.46 -8.31
C LEU A 275 2.77 -2.31 -8.84
N GLY A 276 3.44 -3.40 -9.22
CA GLY A 276 4.80 -3.36 -9.74
C GLY A 276 4.92 -2.54 -11.03
N TYR A 277 3.96 -2.69 -11.93
CA TYR A 277 3.88 -1.93 -13.18
C TYR A 277 3.50 -0.47 -12.92
N GLY A 278 2.51 -0.20 -12.04
CA GLY A 278 2.12 1.15 -11.66
C GLY A 278 3.26 1.93 -10.99
N ILE A 279 4.00 1.29 -10.08
CA ILE A 279 5.21 1.86 -9.46
C ILE A 279 6.27 2.15 -10.52
N SER A 280 6.52 1.20 -11.43
CA SER A 280 7.51 1.37 -12.49
C SER A 280 7.16 2.51 -13.43
N MET A 281 5.90 2.63 -13.86
CA MET A 281 5.43 3.74 -14.70
C MET A 281 5.47 5.10 -13.97
N ALA A 282 5.15 5.15 -12.68
CA ALA A 282 5.28 6.37 -11.88
C ALA A 282 6.73 6.86 -11.78
N LEU A 283 7.68 5.92 -11.72
CA LEU A 283 9.11 6.20 -11.58
C LEU A 283 9.82 6.43 -12.92
N GLN A 284 9.24 5.96 -14.02
CA GLN A 284 9.80 6.08 -15.38
C GLN A 284 8.79 6.81 -16.29
N PRO A 285 8.58 8.12 -16.09
CA PRO A 285 7.65 8.88 -16.93
C PRO A 285 8.13 8.86 -18.39
N GLY A 286 7.35 8.25 -19.25
CA GLY A 286 7.68 8.06 -20.68
C GLY A 286 7.73 6.60 -21.11
N LEU A 287 7.76 5.63 -20.17
CA LEU A 287 7.55 4.22 -20.52
C LEU A 287 6.05 3.91 -20.55
N GLY A 288 5.59 3.38 -21.67
CA GLY A 288 4.26 2.81 -21.81
C GLY A 288 4.15 1.41 -21.20
N LEU A 289 2.92 0.93 -20.98
CA LEU A 289 2.68 -0.41 -20.42
C LEU A 289 3.28 -1.52 -21.29
N GLU A 290 3.15 -1.44 -22.61
CA GLU A 290 3.70 -2.43 -23.55
C GLU A 290 5.22 -2.51 -23.48
N GLU A 291 5.90 -1.36 -23.42
CA GLU A 291 7.35 -1.29 -23.28
C GLU A 291 7.82 -1.88 -21.94
N LEU A 292 7.08 -1.59 -20.87
CA LEU A 292 7.36 -2.11 -19.54
C LEU A 292 7.20 -3.64 -19.50
N GLU A 293 6.15 -4.19 -20.11
CA GLU A 293 5.95 -5.64 -20.24
C GLU A 293 7.10 -6.32 -20.98
N LEU A 294 7.59 -5.68 -22.04
CA LEU A 294 8.75 -6.20 -22.79
C LEU A 294 10.05 -6.19 -21.96
N LEU A 295 10.22 -5.18 -21.09
CA LEU A 295 11.42 -5.07 -20.25
C LEU A 295 11.40 -6.03 -19.05
N LEU A 296 10.21 -6.47 -18.62
CA LEU A 296 10.01 -7.37 -17.48
C LEU A 296 9.75 -8.84 -17.87
N SER A 297 9.68 -9.16 -19.16
CA SER A 297 9.53 -10.52 -19.71
C SER A 297 10.90 -11.28 -19.81
#